data_062e9a50c72af4aa9eab6c4391d9dfaf
#
_entry.id   062e9a50c72af4aa9eab6c4391d9dfaf
#
_cell.length_a   1.000
_cell.length_b   1.000
_cell.length_c   1.000
_cell.angle_alpha   90.00
_cell.angle_beta   90.00
_cell.angle_gamma   90.00
#
_symmetry.space_group_name_H-M   'P 1'
#
loop_
_entity.id
_entity.type
_entity.pdbx_description
1 polymer ?
#
loop_
_entity_poly.entity_id
_entity_poly.type
_entity_poly.pdbx_seq_one_letter_code
_entity_poly.pdbx_strand_id
1 'polypeptide(L)'
;MADDTATSPQSTTISSEFTRPDYSRLFRLDGRTAVVVGSGSGIGREGALALAGQGATVVCADRDLAAAKQTTALATGADDEGGLTAYEMDVLDEAAVTRSAADLGVVDILVFTAGTNVRKRILDYSGEEFDRVVGLNLRAAFDLVRAFGPGMAERGRGSIIGLSSMRSVAVEPGQGVYAATKAGLLQLLRTVAAELGPQGVRANTVAPGVVATPLTEQIRAVPEWAEAYAQKNAFGRWATPDEMAGAIVYLASDASSYVTGSQVVVDAGWTAIDGRFTPPS
;
A
#
# COMPACT_ATOMS: atom_id res chain seq x y z
N MET A 1 41.51 -22.15 -16.80
CA MET A 1 40.48 -23.19 -16.66
C MET A 1 39.59 -22.74 -15.52
N ALA A 2 38.50 -22.13 -15.82
CA ALA A 2 37.47 -21.71 -14.86
C ALA A 2 36.43 -22.84 -14.84
N ASP A 3 36.18 -23.36 -13.65
CA ASP A 3 35.26 -24.47 -13.37
C ASP A 3 33.84 -23.89 -13.33
N ASP A 4 33.09 -24.12 -14.40
CA ASP A 4 31.73 -23.62 -14.61
C ASP A 4 30.76 -24.70 -14.11
N THR A 5 30.59 -24.80 -12.78
CA THR A 5 29.55 -25.65 -12.18
C THR A 5 28.24 -24.91 -12.17
N ALA A 6 27.58 -24.84 -13.31
CA ALA A 6 26.16 -24.41 -13.41
C ALA A 6 25.28 -25.42 -12.66
N THR A 7 24.85 -25.07 -11.45
CA THR A 7 23.80 -25.80 -10.74
C THR A 7 22.48 -25.69 -11.53
N SER A 8 22.05 -26.82 -12.08
CA SER A 8 20.74 -26.93 -12.74
C SER A 8 19.61 -26.55 -11.74
N PRO A 9 18.58 -25.82 -12.19
CA PRO A 9 17.44 -25.53 -11.32
C PRO A 9 16.76 -26.84 -10.92
N GLN A 10 16.60 -27.04 -9.60
CA GLN A 10 15.86 -28.18 -9.07
C GLN A 10 14.44 -28.15 -9.59
N SER A 11 14.04 -29.17 -10.33
CA SER A 11 12.66 -29.37 -10.78
C SER A 11 11.80 -29.55 -9.53
N THR A 12 10.99 -28.56 -9.21
CA THR A 12 9.99 -28.65 -8.15
C THR A 12 8.93 -29.64 -8.60
N THR A 13 9.00 -30.87 -8.12
CA THR A 13 7.97 -31.88 -8.31
C THR A 13 6.72 -31.36 -7.61
N ILE A 14 5.66 -31.03 -8.37
CA ILE A 14 4.36 -30.71 -7.81
C ILE A 14 3.87 -31.99 -7.13
N SER A 15 3.81 -32.00 -5.79
CA SER A 15 3.31 -33.14 -5.03
C SER A 15 1.85 -33.41 -5.40
N SER A 16 1.47 -34.65 -5.61
CA SER A 16 0.16 -35.06 -6.08
C SER A 16 -0.97 -34.97 -5.04
N GLU A 17 -0.68 -34.49 -3.84
CA GLU A 17 -1.68 -34.29 -2.78
C GLU A 17 -2.09 -32.83 -2.69
N PHE A 18 -3.04 -32.44 -3.52
CA PHE A 18 -3.73 -31.14 -3.39
C PHE A 18 -4.74 -31.22 -2.23
N THR A 19 -4.39 -30.60 -1.09
CA THR A 19 -5.32 -30.39 0.01
C THR A 19 -6.09 -29.10 -0.24
N ARG A 20 -7.41 -29.16 -0.32
CA ARG A 20 -8.24 -27.96 -0.50
C ARG A 20 -8.14 -27.06 0.73
N PRO A 21 -7.92 -25.74 0.54
CA PRO A 21 -7.94 -24.80 1.65
C PRO A 21 -9.35 -24.62 2.21
N ASP A 22 -9.43 -24.20 3.47
CA ASP A 22 -10.70 -23.69 4.01
C ASP A 22 -10.93 -22.29 3.45
N TYR A 23 -11.82 -22.18 2.47
CA TYR A 23 -12.12 -20.91 1.82
C TYR A 23 -12.76 -19.88 2.75
N SER A 24 -13.37 -20.27 3.88
CA SER A 24 -13.93 -19.36 4.87
C SER A 24 -12.84 -18.58 5.62
N ARG A 25 -11.63 -19.11 5.66
CA ARG A 25 -10.46 -18.50 6.32
C ARG A 25 -9.50 -17.81 5.37
N LEU A 26 -9.81 -17.77 4.09
CA LEU A 26 -8.87 -17.31 3.04
C LEU A 26 -8.36 -15.88 3.24
N PHE A 27 -9.17 -15.02 3.84
CA PHE A 27 -8.84 -13.62 4.15
C PHE A 27 -8.40 -13.41 5.60
N ARG A 28 -8.43 -14.44 6.45
CA ARG A 28 -8.04 -14.34 7.85
C ARG A 28 -6.54 -14.10 8.00
N LEU A 29 -6.18 -13.33 9.02
CA LEU A 29 -4.80 -12.92 9.31
C LEU A 29 -4.38 -13.32 10.73
N ASP A 30 -5.03 -14.32 11.30
CA ASP A 30 -4.76 -14.81 12.66
C ASP A 30 -3.27 -15.15 12.82
N GLY A 31 -2.65 -14.64 13.88
CA GLY A 31 -1.24 -14.84 14.17
C GLY A 31 -0.26 -14.10 13.23
N ARG A 32 -0.73 -13.18 12.39
CA ARG A 32 0.09 -12.30 11.56
C ARG A 32 0.28 -10.95 12.24
N THR A 33 1.50 -10.41 12.16
CA THR A 33 1.79 -9.03 12.58
C THR A 33 1.85 -8.12 11.37
N ALA A 34 1.07 -7.04 11.39
CA ALA A 34 1.05 -6.02 10.36
C ALA A 34 1.59 -4.68 10.89
N VAL A 35 2.40 -4.00 10.10
CA VAL A 35 2.78 -2.60 10.32
C VAL A 35 2.12 -1.77 9.24
N VAL A 36 1.29 -0.79 9.65
CA VAL A 36 0.64 0.15 8.74
C VAL A 36 1.22 1.54 8.95
N VAL A 37 2.00 2.01 7.99
CA VAL A 37 2.67 3.31 8.01
C VAL A 37 1.78 4.36 7.35
N GLY A 38 1.57 5.49 8.05
CA GLY A 38 0.59 6.51 7.68
C GLY A 38 -0.83 6.17 8.16
N SER A 39 -0.93 5.46 9.28
CA SER A 39 -2.18 4.96 9.84
C SER A 39 -3.00 5.99 10.62
N GLY A 40 -2.49 7.20 10.83
CA GLY A 40 -3.17 8.24 11.59
C GLY A 40 -4.45 8.76 10.94
N SER A 41 -4.65 8.57 9.63
CA SER A 41 -5.84 9.05 8.92
C SER A 41 -6.09 8.30 7.60
N GLY A 42 -7.25 8.56 6.99
CA GLY A 42 -7.58 8.17 5.61
C GLY A 42 -7.42 6.67 5.36
N ILE A 43 -6.84 6.31 4.22
CA ILE A 43 -6.71 4.92 3.77
C ILE A 43 -5.87 4.08 4.74
N GLY A 44 -4.82 4.66 5.34
CA GLY A 44 -3.98 3.96 6.30
C GLY A 44 -4.72 3.57 7.57
N ARG A 45 -5.57 4.48 8.10
CA ARG A 45 -6.45 4.21 9.24
C ARG A 45 -7.38 3.04 8.95
N GLU A 46 -8.13 3.12 7.87
CA GLU A 46 -9.10 2.08 7.49
C GLU A 46 -8.43 0.74 7.17
N GLY A 47 -7.26 0.79 6.53
CA GLY A 47 -6.45 -0.41 6.31
C GLY A 47 -6.01 -1.08 7.61
N ALA A 48 -5.58 -0.30 8.61
CA ALA A 48 -5.19 -0.82 9.92
C ALA A 48 -6.37 -1.48 10.65
N LEU A 49 -7.52 -0.82 10.67
CA LEU A 49 -8.75 -1.34 11.28
C LEU A 49 -9.23 -2.62 10.57
N ALA A 50 -9.17 -2.64 9.25
CA ALA A 50 -9.59 -3.81 8.48
C ALA A 50 -8.66 -5.03 8.68
N LEU A 51 -7.35 -4.81 8.76
CA LEU A 51 -6.40 -5.88 9.04
C LEU A 51 -6.60 -6.46 10.44
N ALA A 52 -6.85 -5.61 11.44
CA ALA A 52 -7.18 -6.04 12.80
C ALA A 52 -8.51 -6.83 12.84
N GLY A 53 -9.55 -6.36 12.14
CA GLY A 53 -10.82 -7.07 12.01
C GLY A 53 -10.70 -8.44 11.31
N GLN A 54 -9.59 -8.70 10.60
CA GLN A 54 -9.27 -10.03 10.07
C GLN A 54 -8.37 -10.86 11.01
N GLY A 55 -8.07 -10.38 12.22
CA GLY A 55 -7.31 -11.11 13.25
C GLY A 55 -5.81 -10.81 13.28
N ALA A 56 -5.31 -9.82 12.54
CA ALA A 56 -3.91 -9.42 12.62
C ALA A 56 -3.63 -8.62 13.90
N THR A 57 -2.46 -8.81 14.50
CA THR A 57 -1.89 -7.82 15.42
C THR A 57 -1.34 -6.67 14.59
N VAL A 58 -1.84 -5.44 14.81
CA VAL A 58 -1.51 -4.29 13.95
C VAL A 58 -0.77 -3.21 14.71
N VAL A 59 0.38 -2.82 14.19
CA VAL A 59 1.11 -1.61 14.61
C VAL A 59 0.68 -0.44 13.73
N CYS A 60 -0.04 0.49 14.32
CA CYS A 60 -0.44 1.76 13.71
C CYS A 60 0.73 2.73 13.79
N ALA A 61 1.55 2.81 12.74
CA ALA A 61 2.72 3.67 12.68
C ALA A 61 2.39 4.99 11.98
N ASP A 62 2.70 6.10 12.64
CA ASP A 62 2.55 7.45 12.08
C ASP A 62 3.57 8.40 12.73
N ARG A 63 3.96 9.46 12.03
CA ARG A 63 4.78 10.53 12.61
C ARG A 63 4.02 11.31 13.70
N ASP A 64 2.69 11.35 13.59
CA ASP A 64 1.79 11.89 14.59
C ASP A 64 1.28 10.74 15.49
N LEU A 65 1.96 10.51 16.60
CA LEU A 65 1.58 9.49 17.58
C LEU A 65 0.15 9.68 18.10
N ALA A 66 -0.33 10.92 18.22
CA ALA A 66 -1.69 11.19 18.69
C ALA A 66 -2.72 10.72 17.66
N ALA A 67 -2.47 10.94 16.36
CA ALA A 67 -3.33 10.43 15.30
C ALA A 67 -3.30 8.88 15.22
N ALA A 68 -2.14 8.25 15.41
CA ALA A 68 -2.03 6.80 15.51
C ALA A 68 -2.83 6.25 16.71
N LYS A 69 -2.75 6.88 17.88
CA LYS A 69 -3.57 6.53 19.05
C LYS A 69 -5.06 6.70 18.82
N GLN A 70 -5.48 7.72 18.07
CA GLN A 70 -6.90 7.86 17.68
C GLN A 70 -7.35 6.67 16.85
N THR A 71 -6.53 6.19 15.93
CA THR A 71 -6.84 4.99 15.12
C THR A 71 -6.98 3.75 15.99
N THR A 72 -6.07 3.52 16.93
CA THR A 72 -6.18 2.36 17.86
C THR A 72 -7.42 2.42 18.75
N ALA A 73 -7.88 3.62 19.10
CA ALA A 73 -9.08 3.82 19.91
C ALA A 73 -10.40 3.57 19.13
N LEU A 74 -10.36 3.50 17.82
CA LEU A 74 -11.53 3.19 16.98
C LEU A 74 -11.80 1.69 16.87
N ALA A 75 -10.88 0.83 17.26
CA ALA A 75 -11.11 -0.60 17.33
C ALA A 75 -12.21 -0.86 18.36
N THR A 76 -13.39 -1.24 17.89
CA THR A 76 -14.57 -1.47 18.72
C THR A 76 -14.93 -2.95 18.68
N GLY A 77 -14.75 -3.64 19.80
CA GLY A 77 -15.36 -4.96 19.99
C GLY A 77 -14.50 -5.91 20.82
N ALA A 78 -15.17 -6.67 21.69
CA ALA A 78 -14.57 -7.77 22.46
C ALA A 78 -14.13 -8.97 21.57
N ASP A 79 -14.43 -8.91 20.27
CA ASP A 79 -14.13 -9.94 19.27
C ASP A 79 -12.93 -9.56 18.37
N ASP A 80 -12.26 -8.42 18.60
CA ASP A 80 -11.00 -8.09 17.95
C ASP A 80 -9.88 -8.98 18.52
N GLU A 81 -9.77 -10.18 17.98
CA GLU A 81 -8.69 -11.14 18.27
C GLU A 81 -7.31 -10.57 17.91
N GLY A 82 -7.28 -9.47 17.12
CA GLY A 82 -6.09 -8.70 16.75
C GLY A 82 -5.95 -7.43 17.61
N GLY A 83 -4.81 -7.24 18.29
CA GLY A 83 -4.50 -6.02 19.02
C GLY A 83 -4.03 -4.90 18.09
N LEU A 84 -4.46 -3.63 18.38
CA LEU A 84 -3.87 -2.45 17.73
C LEU A 84 -2.96 -1.72 18.72
N THR A 85 -1.75 -1.37 18.28
CA THR A 85 -0.80 -0.56 19.04
C THR A 85 -0.35 0.64 18.22
N ALA A 86 -0.19 1.80 18.89
CA ALA A 86 0.31 3.01 18.22
C ALA A 86 1.83 3.08 18.33
N TYR A 87 2.49 3.46 17.24
CA TYR A 87 3.94 3.61 17.16
C TYR A 87 4.31 4.91 16.45
N GLU A 88 5.21 5.71 17.04
CA GLU A 88 5.70 6.94 16.42
C GLU A 88 6.82 6.60 15.43
N MET A 89 6.64 6.98 14.15
CA MET A 89 7.62 6.75 13.10
C MET A 89 7.60 7.88 12.08
N ASP A 90 8.68 8.65 12.01
CA ASP A 90 8.91 9.54 10.86
C ASP A 90 9.68 8.76 9.78
N VAL A 91 9.03 8.49 8.68
CA VAL A 91 9.61 7.76 7.54
C VAL A 91 10.65 8.57 6.75
N LEU A 92 10.81 9.86 7.04
CA LEU A 92 11.87 10.69 6.49
C LEU A 92 13.17 10.60 7.31
N ASP A 93 13.13 9.99 8.50
CA ASP A 93 14.31 9.62 9.29
C ASP A 93 14.67 8.15 9.04
N GLU A 94 15.67 7.91 8.17
CA GLU A 94 16.15 6.54 7.85
C GLU A 94 16.59 5.78 9.11
N ALA A 95 17.17 6.46 10.10
CA ALA A 95 17.59 5.83 11.34
C ALA A 95 16.37 5.41 12.19
N ALA A 96 15.29 6.21 12.22
CA ALA A 96 14.05 5.84 12.89
C ALA A 96 13.40 4.63 12.21
N VAL A 97 13.36 4.59 10.87
CA VAL A 97 12.85 3.44 10.10
C VAL A 97 13.66 2.17 10.42
N THR A 98 14.99 2.26 10.45
CA THR A 98 15.86 1.13 10.76
C THR A 98 15.65 0.65 12.21
N ARG A 99 15.56 1.55 13.17
CA ARG A 99 15.28 1.20 14.58
C ARG A 99 13.91 0.52 14.72
N SER A 100 12.89 1.01 14.03
CA SER A 100 11.54 0.45 14.12
C SER A 100 11.48 -1.03 13.70
N ALA A 101 12.24 -1.44 12.70
CA ALA A 101 12.29 -2.84 12.29
C ALA A 101 12.90 -3.75 13.38
N ALA A 102 13.87 -3.24 14.15
CA ALA A 102 14.44 -3.96 15.29
C ALA A 102 13.45 -3.99 16.47
N ASP A 103 12.81 -2.86 16.79
CA ASP A 103 11.90 -2.72 17.91
C ASP A 103 10.63 -3.57 17.75
N LEU A 104 10.08 -3.62 16.53
CA LEU A 104 8.83 -4.31 16.22
C LEU A 104 9.02 -5.81 15.96
N GLY A 105 10.25 -6.26 15.75
CA GLY A 105 10.59 -7.67 15.62
C GLY A 105 9.95 -8.35 14.40
N VAL A 106 9.12 -9.36 14.63
CA VAL A 106 8.50 -10.13 13.55
C VAL A 106 7.37 -9.34 12.90
N VAL A 107 7.52 -9.00 11.62
CA VAL A 107 6.51 -8.33 10.81
C VAL A 107 6.21 -9.18 9.57
N ASP A 108 4.97 -9.62 9.41
CA ASP A 108 4.51 -10.43 8.27
C ASP A 108 3.93 -9.58 7.15
N ILE A 109 3.36 -8.41 7.49
CA ILE A 109 2.67 -7.53 6.56
C ILE A 109 3.17 -6.10 6.76
N LEU A 110 3.67 -5.47 5.70
CA LEU A 110 4.05 -4.07 5.67
C LEU A 110 3.13 -3.33 4.70
N VAL A 111 2.36 -2.37 5.22
CA VAL A 111 1.53 -1.48 4.41
C VAL A 111 2.04 -0.06 4.57
N PHE A 112 2.35 0.64 3.47
CA PHE A 112 2.73 2.04 3.56
C PHE A 112 1.83 2.91 2.68
N THR A 113 1.17 3.84 3.36
CA THR A 113 0.15 4.71 2.79
C THR A 113 0.55 6.18 2.82
N ALA A 114 1.62 6.51 3.55
CA ALA A 114 2.12 7.87 3.66
C ALA A 114 2.43 8.46 2.28
N GLY A 115 2.00 9.69 2.06
CA GLY A 115 2.21 10.37 0.80
C GLY A 115 1.80 11.83 0.83
N THR A 116 2.38 12.61 -0.06
CA THR A 116 2.08 14.04 -0.25
C THR A 116 2.02 14.37 -1.72
N ASN A 117 1.39 15.50 -2.03
CA ASN A 117 1.34 16.05 -3.37
C ASN A 117 1.50 17.56 -3.33
N VAL A 118 2.25 18.11 -4.27
CA VAL A 118 2.29 19.54 -4.59
C VAL A 118 1.69 19.70 -5.98
N ARG A 119 0.59 20.47 -6.07
CA ARG A 119 -0.14 20.67 -7.34
C ARG A 119 0.37 21.93 -8.01
N LYS A 120 1.35 21.75 -8.91
CA LYS A 120 1.96 22.82 -9.72
C LYS A 120 2.35 22.29 -11.10
N ARG A 121 2.41 23.20 -12.08
CA ARG A 121 3.00 22.88 -13.38
C ARG A 121 4.47 22.53 -13.18
N ILE A 122 5.00 21.66 -14.01
CA ILE A 122 6.41 21.19 -13.91
C ILE A 122 7.40 22.36 -13.89
N LEU A 123 7.16 23.38 -14.71
CA LEU A 123 8.08 24.53 -14.81
C LEU A 123 8.03 25.46 -13.58
N ASP A 124 7.01 25.33 -12.74
CA ASP A 124 6.82 26.16 -11.55
C ASP A 124 7.25 25.43 -10.25
N TYR A 125 7.69 24.18 -10.37
CA TYR A 125 8.17 23.40 -9.24
C TYR A 125 9.52 23.88 -8.74
N SER A 126 9.68 24.04 -7.43
CA SER A 126 11.02 24.22 -6.84
C SER A 126 11.71 22.87 -6.58
N GLY A 127 13.05 22.89 -6.44
CA GLY A 127 13.81 21.71 -6.04
C GLY A 127 13.35 21.14 -4.69
N GLU A 128 13.09 22.02 -3.71
CA GLU A 128 12.61 21.61 -2.38
C GLU A 128 11.23 20.92 -2.43
N GLU A 129 10.31 21.41 -3.27
CA GLU A 129 9.01 20.79 -3.46
C GLU A 129 9.14 19.42 -4.14
N PHE A 130 10.06 19.30 -5.10
CA PHE A 130 10.40 18.03 -5.74
C PHE A 130 10.95 17.04 -4.72
N ASP A 131 11.96 17.43 -3.95
CA ASP A 131 12.62 16.59 -2.96
C ASP A 131 11.64 16.14 -1.86
N ARG A 132 10.74 17.02 -1.41
CA ARG A 132 9.68 16.69 -0.45
C ARG A 132 8.75 15.61 -0.97
N VAL A 133 8.30 15.71 -2.22
CA VAL A 133 7.37 14.73 -2.81
C VAL A 133 8.09 13.40 -3.07
N VAL A 134 9.28 13.43 -3.62
CA VAL A 134 10.09 12.23 -3.89
C VAL A 134 10.52 11.57 -2.58
N GLY A 135 10.95 12.36 -1.59
CA GLY A 135 11.36 11.87 -0.28
C GLY A 135 10.27 11.04 0.40
N LEU A 136 9.07 11.60 0.50
CA LEU A 136 7.99 10.91 1.20
C LEU A 136 7.36 9.77 0.37
N ASN A 137 7.13 10.00 -0.93
CA ASN A 137 6.34 9.04 -1.72
C ASN A 137 7.16 7.87 -2.28
N LEU A 138 8.48 8.04 -2.43
CA LEU A 138 9.33 7.03 -3.09
C LEU A 138 10.54 6.62 -2.22
N ARG A 139 11.33 7.59 -1.72
CA ARG A 139 12.50 7.27 -0.90
C ARG A 139 12.10 6.56 0.39
N ALA A 140 11.09 7.02 1.10
CA ALA A 140 10.61 6.38 2.32
C ALA A 140 10.15 4.93 2.08
N ALA A 141 9.50 4.66 0.93
CA ALA A 141 9.12 3.29 0.56
C ALA A 141 10.34 2.38 0.39
N PHE A 142 11.40 2.89 -0.25
CA PHE A 142 12.65 2.17 -0.40
C PHE A 142 13.30 1.86 0.96
N ASP A 143 13.33 2.84 1.87
CA ASP A 143 13.93 2.66 3.21
C ASP A 143 13.12 1.66 4.05
N LEU A 144 11.78 1.70 3.99
CA LEU A 144 10.90 0.72 4.64
C LEU A 144 11.14 -0.71 4.12
N VAL A 145 11.24 -0.89 2.80
CA VAL A 145 11.55 -2.21 2.21
C VAL A 145 12.91 -2.73 2.68
N ARG A 146 13.92 -1.87 2.73
CA ARG A 146 15.26 -2.23 3.24
C ARG A 146 15.26 -2.63 4.70
N ALA A 147 14.43 -2.00 5.52
CA ALA A 147 14.36 -2.26 6.95
C ALA A 147 13.59 -3.55 7.28
N PHE A 148 12.44 -3.79 6.64
CA PHE A 148 11.55 -4.90 6.98
C PHE A 148 11.70 -6.12 6.06
N GLY A 149 12.10 -5.92 4.81
CA GLY A 149 12.24 -6.98 3.80
C GLY A 149 13.17 -8.14 4.19
N PRO A 150 14.36 -7.87 4.74
CA PRO A 150 15.29 -8.95 5.13
C PRO A 150 14.69 -9.92 6.14
N GLY A 151 14.02 -9.45 7.18
CA GLY A 151 13.38 -10.31 8.16
C GLY A 151 12.21 -11.15 7.59
N MET A 152 11.46 -10.61 6.60
CA MET A 152 10.45 -11.38 5.87
C MET A 152 11.11 -12.47 5.01
N ALA A 153 12.15 -12.13 4.27
CA ALA A 153 12.88 -13.05 3.41
C ALA A 153 13.52 -14.20 4.22
N GLU A 154 14.13 -13.90 5.35
CA GLU A 154 14.75 -14.90 6.26
C GLU A 154 13.70 -15.91 6.79
N ARG A 155 12.48 -15.46 7.07
CA ARG A 155 11.38 -16.32 7.52
C ARG A 155 10.66 -17.05 6.40
N GLY A 156 10.99 -16.76 5.13
CA GLY A 156 10.35 -17.37 3.98
C GLY A 156 8.91 -16.94 3.73
N ARG A 157 8.47 -15.80 4.31
CA ARG A 157 7.12 -15.27 4.15
C ARG A 157 7.04 -13.77 4.41
N GLY A 158 6.20 -13.07 3.64
CA GLY A 158 5.92 -11.66 3.83
C GLY A 158 4.97 -11.10 2.78
N SER A 159 4.28 -10.01 3.12
CA SER A 159 3.49 -9.23 2.16
C SER A 159 3.80 -7.74 2.32
N ILE A 160 4.33 -7.13 1.27
CA ILE A 160 4.63 -5.70 1.19
C ILE A 160 3.61 -5.04 0.28
N ILE A 161 2.89 -4.02 0.77
CA ILE A 161 1.79 -3.36 0.09
C ILE A 161 2.03 -1.86 0.07
N GLY A 162 2.20 -1.29 -1.11
CA GLY A 162 2.38 0.16 -1.29
C GLY A 162 1.14 0.84 -1.84
N LEU A 163 0.77 2.01 -1.32
CA LEU A 163 -0.28 2.84 -1.92
C LEU A 163 0.29 3.65 -3.09
N SER A 164 0.04 3.13 -4.32
CA SER A 164 0.27 3.85 -5.56
C SER A 164 -0.88 4.84 -5.83
N SER A 165 -1.33 4.96 -7.03
CA SER A 165 -2.46 5.79 -7.46
C SER A 165 -2.82 5.43 -8.91
N MET A 166 -4.04 5.72 -9.34
CA MET A 166 -4.38 5.78 -10.76
C MET A 166 -3.44 6.72 -11.55
N ARG A 167 -2.80 7.67 -10.85
CA ARG A 167 -1.80 8.58 -11.44
C ARG A 167 -0.48 7.89 -11.80
N SER A 168 -0.28 6.65 -11.43
CA SER A 168 0.86 5.85 -11.90
C SER A 168 0.74 5.50 -13.40
N VAL A 169 -0.46 5.55 -13.96
CA VAL A 169 -0.75 5.21 -15.37
C VAL A 169 -1.47 6.33 -16.12
N ALA A 170 -2.26 7.17 -15.45
CA ALA A 170 -3.02 8.27 -16.06
C ALA A 170 -2.58 9.61 -15.45
N VAL A 171 -2.04 10.49 -16.27
CA VAL A 171 -1.51 11.79 -15.82
C VAL A 171 -2.55 12.90 -15.83
N GLU A 172 -2.28 13.94 -15.08
CA GLU A 172 -3.06 15.17 -15.05
C GLU A 172 -2.09 16.36 -14.95
N PRO A 173 -2.34 17.45 -15.69
CA PRO A 173 -1.55 18.69 -15.52
C PRO A 173 -1.51 19.13 -14.05
N GLY A 174 -0.33 19.53 -13.58
CA GLY A 174 -0.13 19.94 -12.18
C GLY A 174 0.17 18.81 -11.20
N GLN A 175 0.24 17.54 -11.62
CA GLN A 175 0.56 16.40 -10.77
C GLN A 175 1.79 15.60 -11.24
N GLY A 176 2.66 16.18 -12.05
CA GLY A 176 3.75 15.45 -12.73
C GLY A 176 4.70 14.73 -11.76
N VAL A 177 5.20 15.42 -10.73
CA VAL A 177 6.12 14.82 -9.75
C VAL A 177 5.42 13.73 -8.94
N TYR A 178 4.19 13.98 -8.49
CA TYR A 178 3.38 12.97 -7.80
C TYR A 178 3.17 11.71 -8.67
N ALA A 179 2.76 11.90 -9.92
CA ALA A 179 2.55 10.79 -10.86
C ALA A 179 3.85 9.98 -11.06
N ALA A 180 4.99 10.67 -11.24
CA ALA A 180 6.30 10.03 -11.36
C ALA A 180 6.65 9.19 -10.13
N THR A 181 6.39 9.69 -8.90
CA THR A 181 6.64 8.91 -7.68
C THR A 181 5.73 7.71 -7.55
N LYS A 182 4.46 7.81 -7.96
CA LYS A 182 3.52 6.68 -7.89
C LYS A 182 3.79 5.61 -8.97
N ALA A 183 4.26 6.00 -10.14
CA ALA A 183 4.78 5.08 -11.16
C ALA A 183 6.10 4.44 -10.71
N GLY A 184 7.01 5.24 -10.13
CA GLY A 184 8.27 4.76 -9.57
C GLY A 184 8.06 3.73 -8.44
N LEU A 185 7.09 3.97 -7.55
CA LEU A 185 6.73 3.04 -6.49
C LEU A 185 6.25 1.69 -7.04
N LEU A 186 5.42 1.69 -8.09
CA LEU A 186 4.99 0.47 -8.75
C LEU A 186 6.19 -0.33 -9.28
N GLN A 187 7.13 0.33 -9.96
CA GLN A 187 8.31 -0.35 -10.51
C GLN A 187 9.28 -0.81 -9.41
N LEU A 188 9.44 -0.02 -8.34
CA LEU A 188 10.22 -0.43 -7.17
C LEU A 188 9.67 -1.74 -6.58
N LEU A 189 8.37 -1.84 -6.33
CA LEU A 189 7.78 -3.05 -5.77
C LEU A 189 7.75 -4.23 -6.73
N ARG A 190 7.72 -4.00 -8.04
CA ARG A 190 7.95 -5.07 -9.04
C ARG A 190 9.35 -5.66 -8.94
N THR A 191 10.36 -4.82 -8.75
CA THR A 191 11.73 -5.27 -8.53
C THR A 191 11.84 -6.04 -7.23
N VAL A 192 11.26 -5.53 -6.13
CA VAL A 192 11.21 -6.24 -4.84
C VAL A 192 10.51 -7.60 -4.96
N ALA A 193 9.41 -7.67 -5.72
CA ALA A 193 8.71 -8.93 -6.00
C ALA A 193 9.59 -9.96 -6.71
N ALA A 194 10.42 -9.52 -7.68
CA ALA A 194 11.33 -10.39 -8.40
C ALA A 194 12.50 -10.85 -7.51
N GLU A 195 13.05 -9.95 -6.70
CA GLU A 195 14.22 -10.22 -5.86
C GLU A 195 13.87 -11.07 -4.62
N LEU A 196 12.77 -10.77 -3.94
CA LEU A 196 12.36 -11.43 -2.70
C LEU A 196 11.33 -12.55 -2.90
N GLY A 197 10.75 -12.68 -4.09
CA GLY A 197 9.80 -13.74 -4.43
C GLY A 197 10.34 -15.14 -4.21
N PRO A 198 11.59 -15.47 -4.59
CA PRO A 198 12.20 -16.76 -4.28
C PRO A 198 12.29 -17.09 -2.78
N GLN A 199 12.27 -16.06 -1.91
CA GLN A 199 12.21 -16.20 -0.46
C GLN A 199 10.77 -16.10 0.10
N GLY A 200 9.73 -16.26 -0.72
CA GLY A 200 8.34 -16.29 -0.27
C GLY A 200 7.75 -14.93 0.10
N VAL A 201 8.39 -13.81 -0.26
CA VAL A 201 7.86 -12.46 -0.02
C VAL A 201 7.12 -11.96 -1.25
N ARG A 202 5.89 -11.51 -1.05
CA ARG A 202 5.09 -10.84 -2.09
C ARG A 202 5.18 -9.32 -1.95
N ALA A 203 5.23 -8.60 -3.07
CA ALA A 203 5.24 -7.14 -3.07
C ALA A 203 4.29 -6.62 -4.16
N ASN A 204 3.31 -5.82 -3.76
CA ASN A 204 2.24 -5.35 -4.62
C ASN A 204 1.85 -3.90 -4.32
N THR A 205 1.08 -3.29 -5.21
CA THR A 205 0.51 -1.97 -4.99
C THR A 205 -1.02 -1.98 -5.07
N VAL A 206 -1.65 -1.11 -4.26
CA VAL A 206 -3.03 -0.67 -4.49
C VAL A 206 -2.98 0.68 -5.19
N ALA A 207 -3.78 0.88 -6.21
CA ALA A 207 -3.89 2.12 -6.97
C ALA A 207 -5.29 2.73 -6.81
N PRO A 208 -5.50 3.59 -5.79
CA PRO A 208 -6.77 4.26 -5.61
C PRO A 208 -7.08 5.24 -6.73
N GLY A 209 -8.38 5.43 -6.98
CA GLY A 209 -8.93 6.55 -7.71
C GLY A 209 -9.04 7.81 -6.85
N VAL A 210 -10.19 8.49 -6.91
CA VAL A 210 -10.47 9.67 -6.10
C VAL A 210 -11.12 9.27 -4.77
N VAL A 211 -10.37 9.42 -3.69
CA VAL A 211 -10.77 9.04 -2.33
C VAL A 211 -10.85 10.27 -1.44
N ALA A 212 -11.89 10.38 -0.63
CA ALA A 212 -12.12 11.48 0.31
C ALA A 212 -11.20 11.36 1.53
N THR A 213 -9.98 11.88 1.42
CA THR A 213 -8.94 11.88 2.46
C THR A 213 -8.44 13.30 2.72
N PRO A 214 -7.65 13.54 3.78
CA PRO A 214 -6.99 14.84 3.99
C PRO A 214 -6.14 15.28 2.78
N LEU A 215 -5.49 14.36 2.07
CA LEU A 215 -4.67 14.67 0.89
C LEU A 215 -5.49 15.31 -0.26
N THR A 216 -6.78 15.01 -0.35
CA THR A 216 -7.68 15.47 -1.41
C THR A 216 -8.61 16.61 -0.98
N GLU A 217 -8.48 17.09 0.25
CA GLU A 217 -9.38 18.11 0.81
C GLU A 217 -9.39 19.41 0.01
N GLN A 218 -8.23 19.87 -0.46
CA GLN A 218 -8.13 21.06 -1.31
C GLN A 218 -8.97 20.97 -2.60
N ILE A 219 -9.19 19.78 -3.15
CA ILE A 219 -10.03 19.56 -4.33
C ILE A 219 -11.49 19.60 -3.91
N ARG A 220 -11.83 18.89 -2.83
CA ARG A 220 -13.20 18.78 -2.33
C ARG A 220 -13.74 20.09 -1.76
N ALA A 221 -12.84 20.99 -1.35
CA ALA A 221 -13.21 22.34 -0.92
C ALA A 221 -13.72 23.25 -2.07
N VAL A 222 -13.50 22.86 -3.34
CA VAL A 222 -13.97 23.58 -4.52
C VAL A 222 -15.04 22.74 -5.21
N PRO A 223 -16.34 23.11 -5.10
CA PRO A 223 -17.46 22.28 -5.56
C PRO A 223 -17.35 21.84 -7.03
N GLU A 224 -17.01 22.77 -7.93
CA GLU A 224 -16.88 22.48 -9.37
C GLU A 224 -15.76 21.50 -9.65
N TRP A 225 -14.67 21.56 -8.88
CA TRP A 225 -13.55 20.63 -9.01
C TRP A 225 -13.91 19.26 -8.42
N ALA A 226 -14.56 19.24 -7.26
CA ALA A 226 -15.04 18.01 -6.64
C ALA A 226 -16.00 17.25 -7.56
N GLU A 227 -16.95 17.97 -8.17
CA GLU A 227 -17.93 17.41 -9.10
C GLU A 227 -17.25 16.87 -10.37
N ALA A 228 -16.31 17.62 -10.98
CA ALA A 228 -15.58 17.19 -12.16
C ALA A 228 -14.83 15.87 -11.93
N TYR A 229 -14.34 15.63 -10.71
CA TYR A 229 -13.69 14.38 -10.33
C TYR A 229 -14.70 13.25 -10.08
N ALA A 230 -15.84 13.56 -9.46
CA ALA A 230 -16.90 12.59 -9.27
C ALA A 230 -17.43 12.07 -10.61
N GLN A 231 -17.74 12.97 -11.54
CA GLN A 231 -18.31 12.63 -12.85
C GLN A 231 -17.37 11.84 -13.77
N LYS A 232 -16.08 11.78 -13.46
CA LYS A 232 -15.10 11.12 -14.33
C LYS A 232 -14.98 9.62 -14.12
N ASN A 233 -15.54 9.06 -13.08
CA ASN A 233 -15.55 7.61 -12.84
C ASN A 233 -16.97 7.05 -13.06
N ALA A 234 -17.08 5.72 -13.20
CA ALA A 234 -18.34 5.06 -13.53
C ALA A 234 -19.40 5.15 -12.42
N PHE A 235 -19.00 5.40 -11.17
CA PHE A 235 -19.92 5.49 -10.04
C PHE A 235 -20.44 6.93 -9.82
N GLY A 236 -19.87 7.93 -10.49
CA GLY A 236 -20.27 9.33 -10.35
C GLY A 236 -20.05 9.93 -8.96
N ARG A 237 -19.12 9.39 -8.16
CA ARG A 237 -18.87 9.83 -6.79
C ARG A 237 -17.40 9.64 -6.37
N TRP A 238 -17.06 10.28 -5.27
CA TRP A 238 -15.84 9.99 -4.55
C TRP A 238 -15.96 8.68 -3.77
N ALA A 239 -14.86 7.96 -3.65
CA ALA A 239 -14.75 6.84 -2.73
C ALA A 239 -14.53 7.32 -1.30
N THR A 240 -14.96 6.52 -0.33
CA THR A 240 -14.56 6.65 1.07
C THR A 240 -13.27 5.85 1.34
N PRO A 241 -12.47 6.20 2.36
CA PRO A 241 -11.21 5.51 2.66
C PRO A 241 -11.37 4.00 2.91
N ASP A 242 -12.45 3.58 3.55
CA ASP A 242 -12.79 2.19 3.85
C ASP A 242 -12.98 1.32 2.59
N GLU A 243 -13.40 1.93 1.46
CA GLU A 243 -13.54 1.21 0.19
C GLU A 243 -12.17 0.71 -0.37
N MET A 244 -11.05 1.20 0.17
CA MET A 244 -9.70 0.72 -0.17
C MET A 244 -9.27 -0.48 0.69
N ALA A 245 -9.90 -0.67 1.86
CA ALA A 245 -9.50 -1.67 2.85
C ALA A 245 -9.57 -3.10 2.32
N GLY A 246 -10.60 -3.43 1.54
CA GLY A 246 -10.75 -4.76 0.94
C GLY A 246 -9.56 -5.17 0.07
N ALA A 247 -9.00 -4.25 -0.72
CA ALA A 247 -7.82 -4.53 -1.53
C ALA A 247 -6.55 -4.73 -0.68
N ILE A 248 -6.42 -3.98 0.43
CA ILE A 248 -5.32 -4.13 1.39
C ILE A 248 -5.40 -5.50 2.06
N VAL A 249 -6.57 -5.89 2.58
CA VAL A 249 -6.80 -7.21 3.20
C VAL A 249 -6.54 -8.34 2.19
N TYR A 250 -7.03 -8.22 0.95
CA TYR A 250 -6.75 -9.18 -0.11
C TYR A 250 -5.24 -9.40 -0.31
N LEU A 251 -4.49 -8.31 -0.48
CA LEU A 251 -3.04 -8.40 -0.71
C LEU A 251 -2.26 -8.86 0.53
N ALA A 252 -2.77 -8.61 1.73
CA ALA A 252 -2.18 -9.07 2.98
C ALA A 252 -2.37 -10.57 3.24
N SER A 253 -3.47 -11.14 2.76
CA SER A 253 -3.93 -12.49 3.08
C SER A 253 -3.46 -13.57 2.11
N ASP A 254 -3.75 -14.82 2.44
CA ASP A 254 -3.47 -15.98 1.59
C ASP A 254 -4.37 -16.04 0.33
N ALA A 255 -5.44 -15.22 0.28
CA ALA A 255 -6.25 -15.01 -0.93
C ALA A 255 -5.42 -14.51 -2.13
N SER A 256 -4.29 -13.88 -1.86
CA SER A 256 -3.34 -13.38 -2.87
C SER A 256 -2.00 -14.13 -2.87
N SER A 257 -1.97 -15.39 -2.41
CA SER A 257 -0.73 -16.17 -2.27
C SER A 257 0.06 -16.33 -3.58
N TYR A 258 -0.58 -16.20 -4.73
CA TYR A 258 0.05 -16.25 -6.06
C TYR A 258 0.06 -14.89 -6.79
N VAL A 259 -0.06 -13.78 -6.03
CA VAL A 259 -0.10 -12.42 -6.56
C VAL A 259 1.10 -11.62 -6.04
N THR A 260 2.05 -11.32 -6.93
CA THR A 260 3.21 -10.47 -6.64
C THR A 260 3.55 -9.61 -7.88
N GLY A 261 4.18 -8.46 -7.68
CA GLY A 261 4.51 -7.50 -8.73
C GLY A 261 3.29 -6.84 -9.39
N SER A 262 2.12 -6.97 -8.80
CA SER A 262 0.84 -6.54 -9.35
C SER A 262 0.42 -5.17 -8.82
N GLN A 263 -0.46 -4.51 -9.58
CA GLN A 263 -1.19 -3.33 -9.15
C GLN A 263 -2.69 -3.63 -9.14
N VAL A 264 -3.30 -3.58 -7.96
CA VAL A 264 -4.75 -3.68 -7.79
C VAL A 264 -5.34 -2.27 -7.92
N VAL A 265 -6.09 -2.04 -8.98
CA VAL A 265 -6.74 -0.75 -9.26
C VAL A 265 -8.09 -0.70 -8.58
N VAL A 266 -8.34 0.36 -7.77
CA VAL A 266 -9.59 0.60 -7.04
C VAL A 266 -10.01 2.04 -7.31
N ASP A 267 -10.58 2.29 -8.50
CA ASP A 267 -10.79 3.63 -9.03
C ASP A 267 -12.18 3.86 -9.64
N ALA A 268 -13.12 2.96 -9.37
CA ALA A 268 -14.48 3.00 -9.94
C ALA A 268 -14.48 3.12 -11.48
N GLY A 269 -13.53 2.45 -12.13
CA GLY A 269 -13.42 2.44 -13.59
C GLY A 269 -12.82 3.70 -14.20
N TRP A 270 -12.27 4.62 -13.42
CA TRP A 270 -11.66 5.86 -13.93
C TRP A 270 -10.65 5.63 -15.05
N THR A 271 -9.80 4.62 -14.90
CA THR A 271 -8.78 4.30 -15.91
C THR A 271 -9.25 3.30 -16.97
N ALA A 272 -10.41 2.68 -16.78
CA ALA A 272 -10.95 1.66 -17.67
C ALA A 272 -11.93 2.22 -18.71
N ILE A 273 -12.58 3.36 -18.41
CA ILE A 273 -13.57 3.98 -19.29
C ILE A 273 -13.01 5.27 -19.90
N ASP A 274 -13.37 5.59 -21.13
CA ASP A 274 -13.07 6.91 -21.68
C ASP A 274 -14.09 7.98 -21.25
N GLY A 275 -15.21 7.57 -20.70
CA GLY A 275 -16.16 8.17 -19.72
C GLY A 275 -16.64 9.60 -19.91
N ARG A 276 -16.47 10.20 -21.08
CA ARG A 276 -16.76 11.63 -21.27
C ARG A 276 -18.09 11.92 -21.93
N PHE A 277 -18.75 10.87 -22.39
CA PHE A 277 -19.86 11.03 -23.30
C PHE A 277 -20.83 9.85 -23.15
N THR A 278 -22.09 10.15 -22.93
CA THR A 278 -23.16 9.17 -23.01
C THR A 278 -23.76 9.22 -24.40
N PRO A 279 -23.68 8.17 -25.21
CA PRO A 279 -24.30 8.14 -26.52
C PRO A 279 -25.80 8.39 -26.39
N PRO A 280 -26.44 9.10 -27.33
CA PRO A 280 -27.89 9.21 -27.36
C PRO A 280 -28.49 7.82 -27.54
N SER A 281 -29.50 7.49 -26.73
CA SER A 281 -30.26 6.24 -26.79
C SER A 281 -31.16 6.20 -28.03
#